data_a3c16d374620d29b43f1074c088d56a5
#
_entry.id   a3c16d374620d29b43f1074c088d56a5
#
_cell.length_a   1.000
_cell.length_b   1.000
_cell.length_c   1.000
_cell.angle_alpha   90.00
_cell.angle_beta   90.00
_cell.angle_gamma   90.00
#
_symmetry.space_group_name_H-M   'P 1'
#
loop_
_entity.id
_entity.type
_entity.pdbx_description
1 polymer ?
#
loop_
_entity_poly.entity_id
_entity_poly.type
_entity_poly.pdbx_seq_one_letter_code
_entity_poly.pdbx_strand_id
1 'polypeptide(L)'
;RENLEYRYKFVEDNIKNLINKKIYTQEKLDAYKDNLDLRYSLDEVVQEKSFVIEAVVERHDVKLEIFKHISSFMGEEVVMATNSSFIQASELSKHCNHPERFINMHFFYPPIRMDLVEISYPDNVSDDVLERTKTVSKNMGRSVVVLKKETPGFIVNRMLAALVDEAYELYDEGIADFEDIDIAIKKGLNHPLGPFELSDYSGLDIHYYAKLKKFKESGDPKDEPKKFLEEKVLNGDLGVKTGKGFYQYKKD
;
A
#
# COMPACT_ATOMS: atom_id res chain seq x y z
N ARG A 1 11.00 -18.47 -10.80
CA ARG A 1 11.51 -19.33 -9.73
C ARG A 1 12.50 -18.55 -8.85
N GLU A 2 13.62 -18.09 -9.40
CA GLU A 2 14.65 -17.33 -8.66
C GLU A 2 14.10 -16.11 -7.89
N ASN A 3 13.16 -15.36 -8.45
CA ASN A 3 12.56 -14.20 -7.78
C ASN A 3 11.74 -14.62 -6.55
N LEU A 4 11.03 -15.74 -6.59
CA LEU A 4 10.24 -16.23 -5.47
C LEU A 4 11.13 -16.70 -4.33
N GLU A 5 12.19 -17.46 -4.63
CA GLU A 5 13.18 -17.91 -3.66
C GLU A 5 13.94 -16.75 -3.01
N TYR A 6 14.29 -15.73 -3.80
CA TYR A 6 14.87 -14.50 -3.29
C TYR A 6 13.92 -13.78 -2.31
N ARG A 7 12.64 -13.65 -2.67
CA ARG A 7 11.63 -13.01 -1.80
C ARG A 7 11.38 -13.79 -0.51
N TYR A 8 11.35 -15.10 -0.60
CA TYR A 8 11.25 -15.96 0.59
C TYR A 8 12.41 -15.71 1.56
N LYS A 9 13.64 -15.74 1.05
CA LYS A 9 14.83 -15.45 1.85
C LYS A 9 14.82 -14.04 2.42
N PHE A 10 14.42 -13.06 1.64
CA PHE A 10 14.29 -11.67 2.10
C PHE A 10 13.33 -11.54 3.30
N VAL A 11 12.17 -12.20 3.26
CA VAL A 11 11.21 -12.20 4.38
C VAL A 11 11.80 -12.92 5.60
N GLU A 12 12.43 -14.08 5.40
CA GLU A 12 13.09 -14.83 6.48
C GLU A 12 14.17 -13.97 7.18
N ASP A 13 15.03 -13.31 6.42
CA ASP A 13 16.09 -12.46 6.97
C ASP A 13 15.53 -11.25 7.73
N ASN A 14 14.43 -10.66 7.24
CA ASN A 14 13.73 -9.60 7.98
C ASN A 14 13.16 -10.10 9.31
N ILE A 15 12.54 -11.29 9.35
CA ILE A 15 12.03 -11.89 10.60
C ILE A 15 13.20 -12.16 11.57
N LYS A 16 14.33 -12.70 11.09
CA LYS A 16 15.54 -12.89 11.91
C LYS A 16 16.05 -11.58 12.52
N ASN A 17 16.06 -10.50 11.74
CA ASN A 17 16.41 -9.17 12.23
C ASN A 17 15.46 -8.68 13.34
N LEU A 18 14.16 -8.97 13.22
CA LEU A 18 13.18 -8.64 14.26
C LEU A 18 13.35 -9.51 15.52
N ILE A 19 13.77 -10.76 15.38
CA ILE A 19 14.13 -11.63 16.51
C ILE A 19 15.35 -11.06 17.25
N ASN A 20 16.41 -10.67 16.53
CA ASN A 20 17.59 -10.05 17.11
C ASN A 20 17.26 -8.76 17.89
N LYS A 21 16.24 -8.00 17.42
CA LYS A 21 15.72 -6.82 18.11
C LYS A 21 14.70 -7.13 19.22
N LYS A 22 14.46 -8.40 19.53
CA LYS A 22 13.47 -8.89 20.53
C LYS A 22 12.02 -8.43 20.24
N ILE A 23 11.69 -8.18 18.99
CA ILE A 23 10.34 -7.83 18.53
C ILE A 23 9.55 -9.10 18.18
N TYR A 24 10.22 -10.10 17.60
CA TYR A 24 9.66 -11.40 17.26
C TYR A 24 10.40 -12.51 18.02
N THR A 25 9.76 -13.67 18.12
CA THR A 25 10.33 -14.88 18.75
C THR A 25 10.76 -15.88 17.67
N GLN A 26 11.64 -16.82 18.05
CA GLN A 26 12.04 -17.93 17.16
C GLN A 26 10.82 -18.77 16.75
N GLU A 27 9.88 -19.02 17.67
CA GLU A 27 8.64 -19.75 17.41
C GLU A 27 7.82 -19.15 16.27
N LYS A 28 7.80 -17.81 16.12
CA LYS A 28 7.14 -17.15 14.98
C LYS A 28 7.83 -17.42 13.65
N LEU A 29 9.15 -17.53 13.64
CA LEU A 29 9.90 -17.88 12.43
C LEU A 29 9.66 -19.33 12.06
N ASP A 30 9.64 -20.23 13.03
CA ASP A 30 9.40 -21.65 12.81
C ASP A 30 7.97 -21.86 12.30
N ALA A 31 6.97 -21.25 12.92
CA ALA A 31 5.59 -21.27 12.45
C ALA A 31 5.42 -20.70 11.03
N TYR A 32 6.16 -19.63 10.69
CA TYR A 32 6.16 -19.12 9.32
C TYR A 32 6.68 -20.16 8.32
N LYS A 33 7.78 -20.86 8.65
CA LYS A 33 8.35 -21.89 7.77
C LYS A 33 7.44 -23.10 7.62
N ASP A 34 6.84 -23.55 8.72
CA ASP A 34 5.99 -24.74 8.74
C ASP A 34 4.65 -24.53 8.01
N ASN A 35 4.18 -23.28 7.92
CA ASN A 35 2.88 -22.93 7.31
C ASN A 35 2.98 -22.26 5.94
N LEU A 36 4.20 -22.06 5.41
CA LEU A 36 4.40 -21.45 4.10
C LEU A 36 4.72 -22.52 3.05
N ASP A 37 3.86 -22.60 2.05
CA ASP A 37 4.06 -23.46 0.89
C ASP A 37 4.27 -22.60 -0.37
N LEU A 38 5.43 -22.76 -1.01
CA LEU A 38 5.77 -22.02 -2.23
C LEU A 38 5.28 -22.76 -3.46
N ARG A 39 4.48 -22.09 -4.27
CA ARG A 39 3.98 -22.60 -5.55
C ARG A 39 4.46 -21.75 -6.71
N TYR A 40 4.59 -22.35 -7.87
CA TYR A 40 5.20 -21.74 -9.05
C TYR A 40 4.20 -21.48 -10.18
N SER A 41 2.95 -21.91 -10.01
CA SER A 41 1.83 -21.60 -10.91
C SER A 41 0.61 -21.10 -10.13
N LEU A 42 -0.21 -20.28 -10.77
CA LEU A 42 -1.46 -19.80 -10.17
C LEU A 42 -2.44 -20.95 -9.92
N ASP A 43 -2.51 -21.91 -10.83
CA ASP A 43 -3.41 -23.06 -10.73
C ASP A 43 -3.12 -23.91 -9.48
N GLU A 44 -1.83 -24.06 -9.12
CA GLU A 44 -1.43 -24.76 -7.90
C GLU A 44 -1.76 -23.95 -6.63
N VAL A 45 -1.65 -22.60 -6.70
CA VAL A 45 -1.85 -21.73 -5.54
C VAL A 45 -3.31 -21.71 -5.10
N VAL A 46 -4.25 -21.71 -6.04
CA VAL A 46 -5.65 -21.43 -5.75
C VAL A 46 -6.52 -22.67 -5.55
N GLN A 47 -6.00 -23.85 -5.86
CA GLN A 47 -6.71 -25.11 -5.59
C GLN A 47 -6.96 -25.26 -4.08
N GLU A 48 -8.19 -25.63 -3.72
CA GLU A 48 -8.62 -25.88 -2.33
C GLU A 48 -8.46 -24.71 -1.36
N LYS A 49 -8.33 -23.46 -1.87
CA LYS A 49 -8.23 -22.27 -1.02
C LYS A 49 -9.61 -21.65 -0.79
N SER A 50 -9.79 -21.08 0.38
CA SER A 50 -11.00 -20.35 0.76
C SER A 50 -10.84 -18.83 0.68
N PHE A 51 -9.58 -18.37 0.58
CA PHE A 51 -9.24 -16.95 0.58
C PHE A 51 -7.97 -16.71 -0.23
N VAL A 52 -8.01 -15.77 -1.17
CA VAL A 52 -6.86 -15.37 -1.99
C VAL A 52 -6.61 -13.88 -1.84
N ILE A 53 -5.35 -13.50 -1.60
CA ILE A 53 -4.92 -12.10 -1.54
C ILE A 53 -3.94 -11.86 -2.70
N GLU A 54 -4.32 -11.01 -3.64
CA GLU A 54 -3.46 -10.57 -4.73
C GLU A 54 -2.63 -9.36 -4.26
N ALA A 55 -1.31 -9.43 -4.49
CA ALA A 55 -0.36 -8.38 -4.15
C ALA A 55 0.74 -8.22 -5.23
N VAL A 56 0.34 -8.27 -6.50
CA VAL A 56 1.25 -8.05 -7.64
C VAL A 56 1.45 -6.55 -7.90
N VAL A 57 2.22 -6.22 -8.94
CA VAL A 57 2.47 -4.81 -9.33
C VAL A 57 1.16 -4.05 -9.54
N GLU A 58 1.17 -2.75 -9.19
CA GLU A 58 0.00 -1.87 -9.27
C GLU A 58 -0.29 -1.46 -10.72
N ARG A 59 -0.74 -2.44 -11.51
CA ARG A 59 -1.15 -2.28 -12.92
C ARG A 59 -2.48 -2.98 -13.13
N HIS A 60 -3.43 -2.23 -13.67
CA HIS A 60 -4.80 -2.69 -13.88
C HIS A 60 -4.86 -3.92 -14.78
N ASP A 61 -4.15 -3.90 -15.92
CA ASP A 61 -4.10 -5.00 -16.88
C ASP A 61 -3.58 -6.32 -16.26
N VAL A 62 -2.50 -6.23 -15.48
CA VAL A 62 -1.88 -7.39 -14.81
C VAL A 62 -2.81 -7.98 -13.75
N LYS A 63 -3.40 -7.13 -12.90
CA LYS A 63 -4.33 -7.58 -11.86
C LYS A 63 -5.58 -8.20 -12.47
N LEU A 64 -6.14 -7.57 -13.49
CA LEU A 64 -7.32 -8.06 -14.19
C LEU A 64 -7.09 -9.42 -14.86
N GLU A 65 -5.94 -9.62 -15.51
CA GLU A 65 -5.57 -10.90 -16.11
C GLU A 65 -5.49 -12.01 -15.06
N ILE A 66 -4.83 -11.75 -13.93
CA ILE A 66 -4.72 -12.69 -12.82
C ILE A 66 -6.11 -13.05 -12.28
N PHE A 67 -6.96 -12.06 -11.98
CA PHE A 67 -8.27 -12.33 -11.42
C PHE A 67 -9.22 -13.03 -12.40
N LYS A 68 -9.17 -12.70 -13.68
CA LYS A 68 -9.91 -13.46 -14.71
C LYS A 68 -9.49 -14.91 -14.74
N HIS A 69 -8.19 -15.16 -14.73
CA HIS A 69 -7.65 -16.52 -14.72
C HIS A 69 -8.09 -17.28 -13.46
N ILE A 70 -7.85 -16.72 -12.28
CA ILE A 70 -8.20 -17.34 -11.01
C ILE A 70 -9.71 -17.59 -10.91
N SER A 71 -10.56 -16.60 -11.21
CA SER A 71 -12.00 -16.71 -11.06
C SER A 71 -12.65 -17.73 -12.01
N SER A 72 -11.94 -18.14 -13.08
CA SER A 72 -12.46 -19.11 -14.05
C SER A 72 -12.53 -20.54 -13.51
N PHE A 73 -11.78 -20.88 -12.47
CA PHE A 73 -11.71 -22.23 -11.88
C PHE A 73 -11.81 -22.27 -10.35
N MET A 74 -11.96 -21.12 -9.70
CA MET A 74 -12.20 -21.09 -8.26
C MET A 74 -13.65 -21.40 -7.93
N GLY A 75 -13.83 -22.11 -6.81
CA GLY A 75 -15.17 -22.41 -6.27
C GLY A 75 -15.92 -21.13 -5.82
N GLU A 76 -17.24 -21.23 -5.81
CA GLU A 76 -18.15 -20.13 -5.42
C GLU A 76 -17.90 -19.57 -4.01
N GLU A 77 -17.27 -20.34 -3.13
CA GLU A 77 -17.00 -19.98 -1.73
C GLU A 77 -15.71 -19.18 -1.53
N VAL A 78 -14.90 -18.96 -2.58
CA VAL A 78 -13.60 -18.35 -2.42
C VAL A 78 -13.69 -16.82 -2.41
N VAL A 79 -13.13 -16.17 -1.39
CA VAL A 79 -12.98 -14.72 -1.34
C VAL A 79 -11.72 -14.31 -2.09
N MET A 80 -11.86 -13.34 -2.99
CA MET A 80 -10.76 -12.75 -3.77
C MET A 80 -10.49 -11.33 -3.31
N ALA A 81 -9.35 -11.12 -2.66
CA ALA A 81 -8.94 -9.82 -2.17
C ALA A 81 -7.80 -9.25 -3.00
N THR A 82 -7.85 -7.96 -3.31
CA THR A 82 -6.74 -7.21 -3.90
C THR A 82 -6.10 -6.29 -2.85
N ASN A 83 -4.77 -6.23 -2.84
CA ASN A 83 -4.00 -5.28 -2.02
C ASN A 83 -3.80 -3.93 -2.74
N SER A 84 -4.51 -3.68 -3.83
CA SER A 84 -4.36 -2.44 -4.59
C SER A 84 -4.63 -1.21 -3.72
N SER A 85 -3.80 -0.16 -3.88
CA SER A 85 -3.97 1.13 -3.20
C SER A 85 -4.90 2.08 -3.96
N PHE A 86 -5.07 1.90 -5.27
CA PHE A 86 -5.81 2.82 -6.13
C PHE A 86 -6.85 2.16 -7.01
N ILE A 87 -6.64 0.90 -7.42
CA ILE A 87 -7.58 0.15 -8.27
C ILE A 87 -8.63 -0.48 -7.37
N GLN A 88 -9.90 -0.15 -7.61
CA GLN A 88 -11.01 -0.61 -6.79
C GLN A 88 -11.39 -2.05 -7.12
N ALA A 89 -11.86 -2.80 -6.12
CA ALA A 89 -12.36 -4.15 -6.31
C ALA A 89 -13.51 -4.18 -7.33
N SER A 90 -14.37 -3.17 -7.32
CA SER A 90 -15.46 -3.01 -8.31
C SER A 90 -14.98 -2.91 -9.75
N GLU A 91 -13.79 -2.34 -10.00
CA GLU A 91 -13.23 -2.25 -11.35
C GLU A 91 -12.74 -3.61 -11.84
N LEU A 92 -12.09 -4.38 -10.96
CA LEU A 92 -11.54 -5.69 -11.29
C LEU A 92 -12.62 -6.75 -11.39
N SER A 93 -13.60 -6.75 -10.47
CA SER A 93 -14.64 -7.78 -10.38
C SER A 93 -15.61 -7.82 -11.55
N LYS A 94 -15.84 -6.69 -12.24
CA LYS A 94 -16.73 -6.59 -13.40
C LYS A 94 -16.45 -7.59 -14.54
N HIS A 95 -15.23 -8.09 -14.57
CA HIS A 95 -14.74 -8.96 -15.63
C HIS A 95 -14.45 -10.39 -15.16
N CYS A 96 -14.85 -10.72 -13.94
CA CYS A 96 -14.54 -11.98 -13.26
C CYS A 96 -15.82 -12.74 -12.92
N ASN A 97 -15.70 -14.05 -12.72
CA ASN A 97 -16.77 -14.84 -12.15
C ASN A 97 -16.91 -14.49 -10.65
N HIS A 98 -18.13 -14.56 -10.13
CA HIS A 98 -18.44 -14.28 -8.72
C HIS A 98 -17.98 -12.89 -8.25
N PRO A 99 -18.41 -11.79 -8.93
CA PRO A 99 -18.01 -10.43 -8.58
C PRO A 99 -18.39 -10.01 -7.14
N GLU A 100 -19.40 -10.67 -6.55
CA GLU A 100 -19.84 -10.49 -5.17
C GLU A 100 -18.83 -11.01 -4.12
N ARG A 101 -17.75 -11.65 -4.56
CA ARG A 101 -16.69 -12.20 -3.72
C ARG A 101 -15.38 -11.41 -3.77
N PHE A 102 -15.41 -10.27 -4.46
CA PHE A 102 -14.24 -9.40 -4.58
C PHE A 102 -14.23 -8.31 -3.52
N ILE A 103 -13.07 -8.09 -2.89
CA ILE A 103 -12.89 -7.10 -1.84
C ILE A 103 -11.48 -6.48 -1.91
N ASN A 104 -11.32 -5.23 -1.48
CA ASN A 104 -9.99 -4.69 -1.24
C ASN A 104 -9.55 -4.97 0.20
N MET A 105 -8.31 -5.41 0.37
CA MET A 105 -7.57 -5.50 1.64
C MET A 105 -6.28 -4.71 1.51
N HIS A 106 -6.31 -3.43 1.81
CA HIS A 106 -5.18 -2.53 1.66
C HIS A 106 -4.25 -2.59 2.87
N PHE A 107 -3.07 -3.17 2.69
CA PHE A 107 -2.01 -3.26 3.69
C PHE A 107 -1.05 -2.09 3.58
N PHE A 108 -0.38 -1.76 4.69
CA PHE A 108 0.64 -0.70 4.75
C PHE A 108 2.05 -1.29 4.79
N TYR A 109 2.97 -0.63 4.08
CA TYR A 109 4.35 -1.08 4.02
C TYR A 109 5.22 -0.46 5.14
N PRO A 110 6.10 -1.24 5.79
CA PRO A 110 6.26 -2.68 5.66
C PRO A 110 5.20 -3.44 6.49
N PRO A 111 4.52 -4.45 5.92
CA PRO A 111 3.39 -5.11 6.57
C PRO A 111 3.77 -5.88 7.85
N ILE A 112 5.05 -6.15 8.07
CA ILE A 112 5.55 -6.77 9.31
C ILE A 112 5.60 -5.79 10.50
N ARG A 113 5.46 -4.48 10.27
CA ARG A 113 5.48 -3.42 11.30
C ARG A 113 4.18 -2.66 11.39
N MET A 114 3.55 -2.45 10.23
CA MET A 114 2.28 -1.72 10.15
C MET A 114 1.14 -2.71 10.33
N ASP A 115 0.37 -2.56 11.39
CA ASP A 115 -0.69 -3.50 11.75
C ASP A 115 -2.08 -3.15 11.18
N LEU A 116 -2.19 -2.03 10.45
CA LEU A 116 -3.44 -1.59 9.84
C LEU A 116 -3.75 -2.32 8.54
N VAL A 117 -5.02 -2.69 8.37
CA VAL A 117 -5.64 -3.05 7.09
C VAL A 117 -6.88 -2.21 6.88
N GLU A 118 -6.97 -1.51 5.76
CA GLU A 118 -8.19 -0.86 5.29
C GLU A 118 -8.95 -1.79 4.35
N ILE A 119 -10.22 -2.02 4.62
CA ILE A 119 -11.10 -2.84 3.80
C ILE A 119 -12.10 -1.95 3.08
N SER A 120 -12.20 -2.08 1.76
CA SER A 120 -13.28 -1.49 0.98
C SER A 120 -13.88 -2.53 0.03
N TYR A 121 -15.13 -2.35 -0.37
CA TYR A 121 -15.85 -3.35 -1.14
C TYR A 121 -16.97 -2.73 -1.98
N PRO A 122 -17.30 -3.34 -3.15
CA PRO A 122 -18.47 -2.99 -3.93
C PRO A 122 -19.79 -3.27 -3.20
N ASP A 123 -20.85 -2.58 -3.57
CA ASP A 123 -22.18 -2.71 -2.95
C ASP A 123 -22.80 -4.11 -3.07
N ASN A 124 -22.33 -4.92 -4.03
CA ASN A 124 -22.82 -6.29 -4.25
C ASN A 124 -22.11 -7.35 -3.40
N VAL A 125 -21.12 -6.98 -2.60
CA VAL A 125 -20.41 -7.91 -1.71
C VAL A 125 -21.30 -8.31 -0.55
N SER A 126 -21.37 -9.61 -0.25
CA SER A 126 -22.18 -10.13 0.84
C SER A 126 -21.56 -9.87 2.22
N ASP A 127 -22.42 -9.83 3.25
CA ASP A 127 -21.96 -9.69 4.64
C ASP A 127 -21.01 -10.83 5.06
N ASP A 128 -21.21 -12.05 4.54
CA ASP A 128 -20.32 -13.19 4.79
C ASP A 128 -18.91 -12.91 4.30
N VAL A 129 -18.75 -12.40 3.08
CA VAL A 129 -17.44 -12.06 2.52
C VAL A 129 -16.74 -10.99 3.36
N LEU A 130 -17.47 -9.97 3.79
CA LEU A 130 -16.94 -8.92 4.65
C LEU A 130 -16.50 -9.47 6.02
N GLU A 131 -17.33 -10.27 6.67
CA GLU A 131 -16.99 -10.83 7.99
C GLU A 131 -15.84 -11.84 7.92
N ARG A 132 -15.75 -12.64 6.88
CA ARG A 132 -14.60 -13.52 6.63
C ARG A 132 -13.32 -12.71 6.42
N THR A 133 -13.38 -11.61 5.66
CA THR A 133 -12.25 -10.73 5.43
C THR A 133 -11.77 -10.07 6.71
N LYS A 134 -12.68 -9.58 7.55
CA LYS A 134 -12.36 -9.06 8.90
C LYS A 134 -11.72 -10.12 9.77
N THR A 135 -12.25 -11.35 9.74
CA THR A 135 -11.73 -12.47 10.53
C THR A 135 -10.30 -12.83 10.10
N VAL A 136 -10.05 -12.96 8.79
CA VAL A 136 -8.72 -13.22 8.26
C VAL A 136 -7.75 -12.10 8.66
N SER A 137 -8.16 -10.83 8.54
CA SER A 137 -7.33 -9.69 8.93
C SER A 137 -6.97 -9.71 10.43
N LYS A 138 -7.95 -9.99 11.30
CA LYS A 138 -7.74 -10.10 12.76
C LYS A 138 -6.82 -11.26 13.11
N ASN A 139 -6.99 -12.42 12.45
CA ASN A 139 -6.13 -13.59 12.67
C ASN A 139 -4.69 -13.33 12.23
N MET A 140 -4.48 -12.41 11.28
CA MET A 140 -3.15 -11.89 10.93
C MET A 140 -2.62 -10.85 11.93
N GLY A 141 -3.33 -10.57 13.03
CA GLY A 141 -2.96 -9.56 14.03
C GLY A 141 -3.12 -8.12 13.52
N ARG A 142 -4.08 -7.85 12.64
CA ARG A 142 -4.30 -6.53 12.06
C ARG A 142 -5.41 -5.75 12.75
N SER A 143 -5.18 -4.46 12.94
CA SER A 143 -6.24 -3.48 13.20
C SER A 143 -7.02 -3.28 11.91
N VAL A 144 -8.34 -3.40 11.98
CA VAL A 144 -9.20 -3.39 10.78
C VAL A 144 -10.03 -2.12 10.74
N VAL A 145 -9.93 -1.39 9.64
CA VAL A 145 -10.81 -0.26 9.32
C VAL A 145 -11.61 -0.60 8.07
N VAL A 146 -12.94 -0.46 8.15
CA VAL A 146 -13.85 -0.74 7.04
C VAL A 146 -14.38 0.57 6.46
N LEU A 147 -14.18 0.80 5.19
CA LEU A 147 -14.72 1.94 4.48
C LEU A 147 -16.17 1.64 4.07
N LYS A 148 -17.05 2.62 4.20
CA LYS A 148 -18.46 2.52 3.80
C LYS A 148 -18.67 2.64 2.28
N LYS A 149 -17.65 3.10 1.55
CA LYS A 149 -17.64 3.24 0.09
C LYS A 149 -16.22 3.03 -0.42
N GLU A 150 -16.10 2.45 -1.59
CA GLU A 150 -14.84 2.40 -2.30
C GLU A 150 -14.36 3.82 -2.64
N THR A 151 -13.08 4.05 -2.47
CA THR A 151 -12.43 5.31 -2.88
C THR A 151 -10.95 5.05 -3.17
N PRO A 152 -10.40 5.57 -4.28
CA PRO A 152 -8.98 5.49 -4.54
C PRO A 152 -8.19 6.15 -3.41
N GLY A 153 -7.11 5.50 -2.96
CA GLY A 153 -6.24 6.01 -1.89
C GLY A 153 -6.79 5.81 -0.47
N PHE A 154 -7.95 5.21 -0.29
CA PHE A 154 -8.53 4.89 1.01
C PHE A 154 -8.57 6.09 1.98
N ILE A 155 -8.47 5.87 3.29
CA ILE A 155 -8.46 6.96 4.28
C ILE A 155 -7.05 7.48 4.47
N VAL A 156 -6.08 6.59 4.76
CA VAL A 156 -4.72 7.01 5.17
C VAL A 156 -4.01 7.74 4.04
N ASN A 157 -3.98 7.17 2.82
CA ASN A 157 -3.29 7.81 1.69
C ASN A 157 -3.96 9.15 1.30
N ARG A 158 -5.27 9.27 1.41
CA ARG A 158 -5.97 10.54 1.15
C ARG A 158 -5.65 11.61 2.20
N MET A 159 -5.61 11.23 3.48
CA MET A 159 -5.23 12.15 4.55
C MET A 159 -3.77 12.56 4.44
N LEU A 160 -2.88 11.60 4.11
CA LEU A 160 -1.47 11.88 3.87
C LEU A 160 -1.29 12.84 2.69
N ALA A 161 -1.97 12.59 1.56
CA ALA A 161 -1.90 13.48 0.40
C ALA A 161 -2.35 14.90 0.74
N ALA A 162 -3.48 15.04 1.46
CA ALA A 162 -3.96 16.34 1.87
C ALA A 162 -2.99 17.09 2.81
N LEU A 163 -2.35 16.37 3.75
CA LEU A 163 -1.34 16.95 4.64
C LEU A 163 -0.10 17.41 3.87
N VAL A 164 0.38 16.59 2.94
CA VAL A 164 1.56 16.92 2.11
C VAL A 164 1.25 18.05 1.14
N ASP A 165 0.07 18.06 0.53
CA ASP A 165 -0.35 19.09 -0.39
C ASP A 165 -0.40 20.47 0.30
N GLU A 166 -0.98 20.53 1.50
CA GLU A 166 -1.03 21.76 2.30
C GLU A 166 0.36 22.20 2.74
N ALA A 167 1.22 21.27 3.15
CA ALA A 167 2.60 21.59 3.53
C ALA A 167 3.40 22.18 2.36
N TYR A 168 3.19 21.65 1.16
CA TYR A 168 3.81 22.16 -0.06
C TYR A 168 3.29 23.55 -0.42
N GLU A 169 1.99 23.82 -0.19
CA GLU A 169 1.41 25.14 -0.40
C GLU A 169 2.03 26.18 0.53
N LEU A 170 2.07 25.89 1.84
CA LEU A 170 2.68 26.78 2.85
C LEU A 170 4.14 27.09 2.55
N TYR A 171 4.90 26.11 2.06
CA TYR A 171 6.30 26.29 1.67
C TYR A 171 6.45 27.12 0.40
N ASP A 172 5.65 26.84 -0.62
CA ASP A 172 5.66 27.56 -1.92
C ASP A 172 5.25 29.04 -1.77
N GLU A 173 4.31 29.33 -0.87
CA GLU A 173 3.90 30.70 -0.51
C GLU A 173 4.91 31.44 0.38
N GLY A 174 5.98 30.75 0.84
CA GLY A 174 6.99 31.35 1.71
C GLY A 174 6.49 31.64 3.12
N ILE A 175 5.45 30.93 3.60
CA ILE A 175 4.91 31.09 4.96
C ILE A 175 5.91 30.60 6.00
N ALA A 176 6.60 29.46 5.72
CA ALA A 176 7.66 28.94 6.57
C ALA A 176 8.60 28.02 5.75
N ASP A 177 9.81 27.80 6.26
CA ASP A 177 10.73 26.81 5.72
C ASP A 177 10.22 25.38 5.99
N PHE A 178 10.63 24.43 5.16
CA PHE A 178 10.14 23.06 5.25
C PHE A 178 10.48 22.38 6.59
N GLU A 179 11.62 22.72 7.20
CA GLU A 179 12.01 22.25 8.52
C GLU A 179 11.05 22.71 9.61
N ASP A 180 10.64 24.00 9.57
CA ASP A 180 9.72 24.57 10.55
C ASP A 180 8.30 23.99 10.41
N ILE A 181 7.85 23.73 9.17
CA ILE A 181 6.57 23.06 8.92
C ILE A 181 6.60 21.64 9.51
N ASP A 182 7.67 20.89 9.27
CA ASP A 182 7.84 19.55 9.85
C ASP A 182 7.88 19.59 11.38
N ILE A 183 8.59 20.55 11.97
CA ILE A 183 8.62 20.75 13.44
C ILE A 183 7.22 21.05 13.97
N ALA A 184 6.47 21.94 13.31
CA ALA A 184 5.11 22.30 13.72
C ALA A 184 4.18 21.09 13.75
N ILE A 185 4.19 20.26 12.71
CA ILE A 185 3.37 19.04 12.64
C ILE A 185 3.83 17.99 13.67
N LYS A 186 5.12 17.75 13.79
CA LYS A 186 5.65 16.78 14.77
C LYS A 186 5.34 17.19 16.21
N LYS A 187 5.47 18.47 16.55
CA LYS A 187 5.29 18.96 17.93
C LYS A 187 3.87 19.37 18.23
N GLY A 188 3.17 19.98 17.27
CA GLY A 188 1.80 20.44 17.45
C GLY A 188 0.74 19.35 17.38
N LEU A 189 0.95 18.34 16.53
CA LEU A 189 0.05 17.19 16.35
C LEU A 189 0.59 15.86 16.88
N ASN A 190 1.80 15.86 17.45
CA ASN A 190 2.48 14.65 17.95
C ASN A 190 2.66 13.56 16.86
N HIS A 191 2.89 13.98 15.62
CA HIS A 191 3.21 13.04 14.53
C HIS A 191 4.65 12.54 14.66
N PRO A 192 4.94 11.28 14.31
CA PRO A 192 6.30 10.74 14.36
C PRO A 192 7.22 11.37 13.32
N LEU A 193 6.68 11.80 12.20
CA LEU A 193 7.36 12.44 11.07
C LEU A 193 6.56 13.65 10.60
N GLY A 194 7.27 14.65 10.07
CA GLY A 194 6.65 15.77 9.38
C GLY A 194 6.31 15.44 7.92
N PRO A 195 5.51 16.30 7.24
CA PRO A 195 5.07 16.05 5.87
C PRO A 195 6.21 16.00 4.85
N PHE A 196 7.27 16.78 5.01
CA PHE A 196 8.43 16.75 4.11
C PHE A 196 9.32 15.51 4.36
N GLU A 197 9.49 15.10 5.63
CA GLU A 197 10.11 13.82 5.97
C GLU A 197 9.31 12.65 5.35
N LEU A 198 7.98 12.64 5.47
CA LEU A 198 7.12 11.61 4.88
C LEU A 198 7.21 11.58 3.35
N SER A 199 7.32 12.75 2.71
CA SER A 199 7.50 12.86 1.26
C SER A 199 8.83 12.24 0.82
N ASP A 200 9.90 12.50 1.55
CA ASP A 200 11.21 11.92 1.28
C ASP A 200 11.23 10.39 1.47
N TYR A 201 10.49 9.87 2.47
CA TYR A 201 10.34 8.43 2.68
C TYR A 201 9.51 7.74 1.60
N SER A 202 8.44 8.38 1.10
CA SER A 202 7.62 7.84 0.02
C SER A 202 8.28 7.97 -1.36
N GLY A 203 9.08 8.98 -1.55
CA GLY A 203 9.73 9.33 -2.80
C GLY A 203 9.06 10.50 -3.52
N LEU A 204 9.83 11.56 -3.76
CA LEU A 204 9.34 12.82 -4.35
C LEU A 204 8.83 12.65 -5.78
N ASP A 205 9.38 11.72 -6.54
CA ASP A 205 8.90 11.34 -7.87
C ASP A 205 7.47 10.77 -7.82
N ILE A 206 7.13 10.00 -6.80
CA ILE A 206 5.76 9.47 -6.62
C ILE A 206 4.79 10.63 -6.45
N HIS A 207 5.10 11.60 -5.58
CA HIS A 207 4.28 12.79 -5.39
C HIS A 207 4.16 13.63 -6.66
N TYR A 208 5.28 13.88 -7.33
CA TYR A 208 5.32 14.65 -8.56
C TYR A 208 4.47 14.03 -9.67
N TYR A 209 4.69 12.75 -9.97
CA TYR A 209 3.95 12.08 -11.05
C TYR A 209 2.47 11.88 -10.72
N ALA A 210 2.12 11.68 -9.46
CA ALA A 210 0.71 11.62 -9.03
C ALA A 210 -0.01 12.97 -9.28
N LYS A 211 0.62 14.08 -8.88
CA LYS A 211 0.12 15.45 -9.13
C LYS A 211 0.03 15.74 -10.62
N LEU A 212 1.08 15.43 -11.38
CA LEU A 212 1.11 15.66 -12.83
C LEU A 212 0.00 14.87 -13.55
N LYS A 213 -0.25 13.64 -13.14
CA LYS A 213 -1.36 12.83 -13.67
C LYS A 213 -2.70 13.49 -13.35
N LYS A 214 -2.90 13.88 -12.10
CA LYS A 214 -4.14 14.52 -11.65
C LYS A 214 -4.40 15.83 -12.40
N PHE A 215 -3.37 16.67 -12.56
CA PHE A 215 -3.44 17.91 -13.33
C PHE A 215 -3.81 17.67 -14.80
N LYS A 216 -3.22 16.66 -15.43
CA LYS A 216 -3.57 16.29 -16.82
C LYS A 216 -5.02 15.82 -16.97
N GLU A 217 -5.59 15.21 -15.94
CA GLU A 217 -6.96 14.71 -15.93
C GLU A 217 -7.98 15.81 -15.59
N SER A 218 -7.66 16.67 -14.62
CA SER A 218 -8.58 17.69 -14.11
C SER A 218 -8.48 19.05 -14.83
N GLY A 219 -7.27 19.43 -15.25
CA GLY A 219 -6.95 20.78 -15.71
C GLY A 219 -7.04 21.84 -14.61
N ASP A 220 -7.23 21.44 -13.34
CA ASP A 220 -7.31 22.36 -12.20
C ASP A 220 -5.90 22.83 -11.78
N PRO A 221 -5.60 24.14 -11.76
CA PRO A 221 -4.30 24.65 -11.32
C PRO A 221 -3.86 24.19 -9.93
N LYS A 222 -4.78 23.83 -9.04
CA LYS A 222 -4.47 23.28 -7.72
C LYS A 222 -3.79 21.89 -7.79
N ASP A 223 -4.00 21.18 -8.89
CA ASP A 223 -3.40 19.87 -9.11
C ASP A 223 -2.04 19.97 -9.80
N GLU A 224 -1.63 21.16 -10.25
CA GLU A 224 -0.33 21.36 -10.87
C GLU A 224 0.80 21.08 -9.88
N PRO A 225 1.82 20.27 -10.28
CA PRO A 225 2.98 20.03 -9.42
C PRO A 225 3.72 21.34 -9.14
N LYS A 226 4.12 21.55 -7.90
CA LYS A 226 4.92 22.72 -7.52
C LYS A 226 6.30 22.68 -8.21
N LYS A 227 6.79 23.84 -8.62
CA LYS A 227 8.04 23.98 -9.36
C LYS A 227 9.24 23.42 -8.60
N PHE A 228 9.32 23.68 -7.29
CA PHE A 228 10.39 23.14 -6.44
C PHE A 228 10.42 21.60 -6.43
N LEU A 229 9.23 20.95 -6.51
CA LEU A 229 9.12 19.50 -6.54
C LEU A 229 9.61 18.95 -7.89
N GLU A 230 9.26 19.61 -9.00
CA GLU A 230 9.76 19.27 -10.33
C GLU A 230 11.28 19.38 -10.39
N GLU A 231 11.85 20.49 -9.87
CA GLU A 231 13.31 20.71 -9.84
C GLU A 231 14.03 19.61 -9.05
N LYS A 232 13.49 19.18 -7.88
CA LYS A 232 14.07 18.07 -7.11
C LYS A 232 14.04 16.77 -7.89
N VAL A 233 12.93 16.46 -8.55
CA VAL A 233 12.79 15.23 -9.35
C VAL A 233 13.75 15.22 -10.54
N LEU A 234 13.88 16.33 -11.26
CA LEU A 234 14.81 16.48 -12.39
C LEU A 234 16.27 16.36 -11.96
N ASN A 235 16.60 16.83 -10.76
CA ASN A 235 17.95 16.71 -10.17
C ASN A 235 18.25 15.32 -9.60
N GLY A 236 17.27 14.40 -9.54
CA GLY A 236 17.44 13.09 -8.95
C GLY A 236 17.41 13.08 -7.41
N ASP A 237 17.00 14.18 -6.79
CA ASP A 237 16.84 14.34 -5.35
C ASP A 237 15.47 13.74 -4.93
N LEU A 238 15.36 12.38 -4.93
CA LEU A 238 14.09 11.68 -4.79
C LEU A 238 13.77 11.25 -3.36
N GLY A 239 14.50 11.73 -2.37
CA GLY A 239 14.33 11.38 -0.97
C GLY A 239 15.26 10.26 -0.50
N VAL A 240 14.80 9.47 0.49
CA VAL A 240 15.59 8.43 1.15
C VAL A 240 16.23 7.45 0.16
N LYS A 241 15.51 7.03 -0.87
CA LYS A 241 15.98 6.06 -1.88
C LYS A 241 17.20 6.52 -2.68
N THR A 242 17.42 7.83 -2.81
CA THR A 242 18.58 8.41 -3.47
C THR A 242 19.59 9.00 -2.50
N GLY A 243 19.27 9.04 -1.19
CA GLY A 243 20.09 9.64 -0.15
C GLY A 243 19.92 11.15 0.00
N LYS A 244 19.08 11.77 -0.83
CA LYS A 244 18.78 13.20 -0.79
C LYS A 244 17.37 13.49 -1.30
N GLY A 245 16.66 14.38 -0.60
CA GLY A 245 15.37 14.91 -0.96
C GLY A 245 15.25 16.34 -0.45
N PHE A 246 14.27 16.62 0.41
CA PHE A 246 14.29 17.83 1.24
C PHE A 246 15.41 17.75 2.26
N TYR A 247 15.61 16.57 2.84
CA TYR A 247 16.67 16.28 3.77
C TYR A 247 17.81 15.47 3.15
N GLN A 248 18.91 15.36 3.90
CA GLN A 248 20.05 14.52 3.54
C GLN A 248 19.97 13.22 4.35
N TYR A 249 20.14 12.08 3.68
CA TYR A 249 20.09 10.75 4.29
C TYR A 249 21.43 10.04 4.09
N LYS A 250 21.96 9.45 5.15
CA LYS A 250 23.14 8.59 5.01
C LYS A 250 22.73 7.33 4.25
N LYS A 251 23.49 6.97 3.22
CA LYS A 251 23.39 5.63 2.64
C LYS A 251 24.02 4.65 3.63
N ASP A 252 23.19 3.82 4.24
CA ASP A 252 23.69 2.67 5.00
C ASP A 252 24.26 1.60 4.07
#